data_1edd11215106aca1e12c14bd7ab266af
#
_entry.id   1edd11215106aca1e12c14bd7ab266af
#
_cell.length_a   1.000
_cell.length_b   1.000
_cell.length_c   1.000
_cell.angle_alpha   90.00
_cell.angle_beta   90.00
_cell.angle_gamma   90.00
#
_symmetry.space_group_name_H-M   'P 1'
#
loop_
_entity.id
_entity.type
_entity.pdbx_description
1 polymer ?
#
loop_
_entity_poly.entity_id
_entity_poly.type
_entity_poly.pdbx_seq_one_letter_code
_entity_poly.pdbx_strand_id
1 'polypeptide(L)'
;MQRIVLDCSITMSWCFQDETTDPSMTLLGSLDTASLHVPTLWTLETANALATAHRRGRINDDDLTASLLFLEMLPLEIDNRGASASLTEVLPLALAFELTAYDATYLELAMRIEAPLCTLDSRLQSAAKRAGIDTHEIAHED
;
A
#
# COMPACT_ATOMS: atom_id res chain seq x y z
N MET A 1 -2.93 -1.67 19.39
CA MET A 1 -2.36 -2.12 18.13
C MET A 1 -2.29 -0.94 17.16
N GLN A 2 -1.15 -0.71 16.57
CA GLN A 2 -0.97 0.41 15.64
C GLN A 2 -1.70 0.15 14.32
N ARG A 3 -2.42 1.16 13.83
CA ARG A 3 -3.03 1.09 12.49
C ARG A 3 -2.08 1.72 11.48
N ILE A 4 -1.92 1.07 10.36
CA ILE A 4 -1.03 1.51 9.28
C ILE A 4 -1.78 1.36 7.97
N VAL A 5 -1.76 2.40 7.13
CA VAL A 5 -2.26 2.28 5.76
C VAL A 5 -1.11 1.80 4.87
N LEU A 6 -1.35 0.72 4.15
CA LEU A 6 -0.35 0.04 3.35
C LEU A 6 -0.62 0.25 1.86
N ASP A 7 0.32 0.89 1.17
CA ASP A 7 0.27 1.00 -0.28
C ASP A 7 0.76 -0.30 -0.94
N CYS A 8 0.29 -0.57 -2.13
CA CYS A 8 0.65 -1.76 -2.90
C CYS A 8 2.16 -1.89 -3.13
N SER A 9 2.91 -0.79 -3.22
CA SER A 9 4.37 -0.84 -3.42
C SER A 9 5.07 -1.61 -2.30
N ILE A 10 4.64 -1.44 -1.06
CA ILE A 10 5.19 -2.20 0.07
C ILE A 10 4.85 -3.68 -0.08
N THR A 11 3.61 -4.00 -0.42
CA THR A 11 3.16 -5.38 -0.62
C THR A 11 4.02 -6.06 -1.69
N MET A 12 4.26 -5.38 -2.80
CA MET A 12 5.07 -5.94 -3.88
C MET A 12 6.52 -6.13 -3.46
N SER A 13 7.05 -5.27 -2.60
CA SER A 13 8.40 -5.44 -2.07
C SER A 13 8.54 -6.73 -1.24
N TRP A 14 7.45 -7.20 -0.66
CA TRP A 14 7.44 -8.46 0.07
C TRP A 14 7.27 -9.66 -0.86
N CYS A 15 6.55 -9.51 -1.96
CA CYS A 15 6.29 -10.58 -2.92
C CYS A 15 7.40 -10.75 -3.95
N PHE A 16 8.08 -9.66 -4.33
CA PHE A 16 9.11 -9.66 -5.37
C PHE A 16 10.48 -9.38 -4.75
N GLN A 17 11.35 -10.37 -4.80
CA GLN A 17 12.66 -10.30 -4.14
C GLN A 17 13.50 -9.12 -4.63
N ASP A 18 13.43 -8.77 -5.91
CA ASP A 18 14.17 -7.65 -6.49
C ASP A 18 13.62 -6.28 -6.11
N GLU A 19 12.45 -6.23 -5.46
CA GLU A 19 11.86 -4.99 -4.93
C GLU A 19 11.99 -4.86 -3.41
N THR A 20 12.58 -5.85 -2.75
CA THR A 20 12.74 -5.85 -1.30
C THR A 20 13.69 -4.74 -0.85
N THR A 21 13.29 -4.01 0.20
CA THR A 21 14.12 -2.99 0.84
C THR A 21 14.24 -3.28 2.33
N ASP A 22 15.29 -2.74 2.98
CA ASP A 22 15.43 -2.89 4.43
C ASP A 22 14.24 -2.29 5.18
N PRO A 23 13.74 -1.09 4.85
CA PRO A 23 12.55 -0.55 5.50
C PRO A 23 11.31 -1.43 5.36
N SER A 24 11.07 -2.01 4.19
CA SER A 24 9.92 -2.90 4.00
C SER A 24 10.04 -4.18 4.83
N MET A 25 11.24 -4.71 4.98
CA MET A 25 11.48 -5.88 5.81
C MET A 25 11.35 -5.56 7.29
N THR A 26 11.74 -4.37 7.71
CA THR A 26 11.56 -3.90 9.09
C THR A 26 10.09 -3.83 9.43
N LEU A 27 9.27 -3.28 8.53
CA LEU A 27 7.82 -3.25 8.72
C LEU A 27 7.25 -4.67 8.83
N LEU A 28 7.67 -5.56 7.94
CA LEU A 28 7.21 -6.96 7.95
C LEU A 28 7.47 -7.62 9.31
N GLY A 29 8.62 -7.34 9.91
CA GLY A 29 8.98 -7.90 11.22
C GLY A 29 8.15 -7.36 12.38
N SER A 30 7.38 -6.28 12.18
CA SER A 30 6.59 -5.65 13.25
C SER A 30 5.08 -5.89 13.12
N LEU A 31 4.63 -6.76 12.21
CA LEU A 31 3.21 -6.94 11.93
C LEU A 31 2.42 -7.60 13.06
N ASP A 32 3.08 -8.25 13.99
CA ASP A 32 2.42 -8.85 15.16
C ASP A 32 1.79 -7.78 16.07
N THR A 33 2.22 -6.52 15.97
CA THR A 33 1.71 -5.40 16.78
C THR A 33 0.98 -4.36 15.93
N ALA A 34 0.64 -4.67 14.69
CA ALA A 34 0.02 -3.73 13.77
C ALA A 34 -1.21 -4.34 13.09
N SER A 35 -2.14 -3.48 12.67
CA SER A 35 -3.18 -3.84 11.71
C SER A 35 -2.96 -3.03 10.43
N LEU A 36 -3.07 -3.69 9.30
CA LEU A 36 -2.83 -3.08 8.00
C LEU A 36 -4.17 -2.71 7.36
N HIS A 37 -4.34 -1.43 7.08
CA HIS A 37 -5.57 -0.91 6.48
C HIS A 37 -5.32 -0.61 5.01
N VAL A 38 -6.16 -1.14 4.14
CA VAL A 38 -6.03 -0.97 2.70
C VAL A 38 -7.39 -0.65 2.08
N PRO A 39 -7.43 0.17 1.02
CA PRO A 39 -8.67 0.34 0.27
C PRO A 39 -8.95 -0.90 -0.60
N THR A 40 -10.18 -1.06 -1.07
CA THR A 40 -10.50 -2.14 -2.01
C THR A 40 -9.63 -2.11 -3.26
N LEU A 41 -9.19 -0.93 -3.68
CA LEU A 41 -8.24 -0.77 -4.79
C LEU A 41 -6.99 -1.63 -4.62
N TRP A 42 -6.50 -1.77 -3.38
CA TRP A 42 -5.30 -2.56 -3.08
C TRP A 42 -5.44 -4.00 -3.59
N THR A 43 -6.62 -4.61 -3.46
CA THR A 43 -6.82 -5.99 -3.89
C THR A 43 -6.65 -6.13 -5.40
N LEU A 44 -7.17 -5.18 -6.17
CA LEU A 44 -7.03 -5.20 -7.62
C LEU A 44 -5.61 -4.85 -8.07
N GLU A 45 -4.99 -3.89 -7.45
CA GLU A 45 -3.60 -3.54 -7.77
C GLU A 45 -2.66 -4.72 -7.50
N THR A 46 -2.85 -5.39 -6.37
CA THR A 46 -2.05 -6.57 -6.00
C THR A 46 -2.29 -7.70 -7.00
N ALA A 47 -3.55 -7.98 -7.32
CA ALA A 47 -3.89 -9.01 -8.31
C ALA A 47 -3.28 -8.69 -9.67
N ASN A 48 -3.35 -7.44 -10.11
CA ASN A 48 -2.80 -7.01 -11.38
C ASN A 48 -1.28 -7.13 -11.41
N ALA A 49 -0.60 -6.74 -10.33
CA ALA A 49 0.86 -6.85 -10.25
C ALA A 49 1.31 -8.31 -10.34
N LEU A 50 0.63 -9.21 -9.63
CA LEU A 50 0.94 -10.63 -9.67
C LEU A 50 0.65 -11.23 -11.05
N ALA A 51 -0.50 -10.91 -11.63
CA ALA A 51 -0.87 -11.41 -12.96
C ALA A 51 0.12 -10.93 -14.03
N THR A 52 0.52 -9.67 -13.96
CA THR A 52 1.49 -9.11 -14.92
C THR A 52 2.86 -9.75 -14.76
N ALA A 53 3.33 -9.93 -13.54
CA ALA A 53 4.61 -10.57 -13.27
C ALA A 53 4.64 -12.02 -13.78
N HIS A 54 3.56 -12.75 -13.55
CA HIS A 54 3.42 -14.13 -14.03
C HIS A 54 3.41 -14.19 -15.56
N ARG A 55 2.61 -13.35 -16.19
CA ARG A 55 2.48 -13.31 -17.66
C ARG A 55 3.81 -12.97 -18.34
N ARG A 56 4.63 -12.13 -17.70
CA ARG A 56 5.94 -11.74 -18.23
C ARG A 56 7.06 -12.73 -17.86
N GLY A 57 6.73 -13.82 -17.19
CA GLY A 57 7.71 -14.81 -16.78
C GLY A 57 8.61 -14.39 -15.63
N ARG A 58 8.28 -13.31 -14.94
CA ARG A 58 9.05 -12.81 -13.81
C ARG A 58 8.90 -13.70 -12.57
N ILE A 59 7.72 -14.30 -12.40
CA ILE A 59 7.44 -15.29 -11.37
C ILE A 59 6.80 -16.53 -12.02
N ASN A 60 7.03 -17.71 -11.45
CA ASN A 60 6.42 -18.95 -11.91
C ASN A 60 5.19 -19.30 -11.07
N ASP A 61 4.55 -20.45 -11.35
CA ASP A 61 3.35 -20.89 -10.65
C ASP A 61 3.60 -21.11 -9.14
N ASP A 62 4.77 -21.64 -8.79
CA ASP A 62 5.13 -21.87 -7.39
C ASP A 62 5.30 -20.55 -6.65
N ASP A 63 5.94 -19.57 -7.29
CA ASP A 63 6.10 -18.23 -6.73
C ASP A 63 4.74 -17.56 -6.51
N LEU A 64 3.83 -17.71 -7.47
CA LEU A 64 2.49 -17.15 -7.37
C LEU A 64 1.74 -17.77 -6.21
N THR A 65 1.77 -19.09 -6.08
CA THR A 65 1.13 -19.80 -4.97
C THR A 65 1.70 -19.34 -3.63
N ALA A 66 3.02 -19.23 -3.52
CA ALA A 66 3.68 -18.77 -2.30
C ALA A 66 3.26 -17.34 -1.95
N SER A 67 3.17 -16.45 -2.94
CA SER A 67 2.72 -15.07 -2.72
C SER A 67 1.29 -15.02 -2.22
N LEU A 68 0.39 -15.81 -2.79
CA LEU A 68 -1.01 -15.85 -2.35
C LEU A 68 -1.15 -16.34 -0.91
N LEU A 69 -0.41 -17.39 -0.56
CA LEU A 69 -0.41 -17.90 0.82
C LEU A 69 0.13 -16.86 1.80
N PHE A 70 1.20 -16.16 1.42
CA PHE A 70 1.76 -15.09 2.23
C PHE A 70 0.74 -13.97 2.46
N LEU A 71 0.06 -13.53 1.40
CA LEU A 71 -0.91 -12.43 1.50
C LEU A 71 -2.10 -12.79 2.39
N GLU A 72 -2.52 -14.06 2.39
CA GLU A 72 -3.60 -14.51 3.26
C GLU A 72 -3.25 -14.42 4.75
N MET A 73 -1.97 -14.41 5.08
CA MET A 73 -1.50 -14.34 6.47
C MET A 73 -1.38 -12.92 7.00
N LEU A 74 -1.49 -11.90 6.15
CA LEU A 74 -1.35 -10.52 6.57
C LEU A 74 -2.55 -10.07 7.41
N PRO A 75 -2.33 -9.25 8.46
CA PRO A 75 -3.42 -8.74 9.31
C PRO A 75 -4.13 -7.56 8.62
N LEU A 76 -4.85 -7.85 7.54
CA LEU A 76 -5.49 -6.85 6.68
C LEU A 76 -6.89 -6.48 7.13
N GLU A 77 -7.18 -5.19 7.10
CA GLU A 77 -8.52 -4.62 7.22
C GLU A 77 -8.82 -3.89 5.90
N ILE A 78 -9.78 -4.39 5.13
CA ILE A 78 -10.12 -3.80 3.84
C ILE A 78 -11.21 -2.75 4.02
N ASP A 79 -10.93 -1.52 3.61
CA ASP A 79 -11.87 -0.42 3.66
C ASP A 79 -12.73 -0.40 2.39
N ASN A 80 -14.05 -0.50 2.56
CA ASN A 80 -14.99 -0.62 1.45
C ASN A 80 -15.60 0.71 1.02
N ARG A 81 -15.20 1.82 1.62
CA ARG A 81 -15.80 3.12 1.35
C ARG A 81 -15.39 3.73 0.01
N GLY A 82 -14.28 3.26 -0.57
CA GLY A 82 -13.64 3.90 -1.72
C GLY A 82 -14.55 4.19 -2.90
N ALA A 83 -15.46 3.26 -3.24
CA ALA A 83 -16.31 3.41 -4.41
C ALA A 83 -17.25 4.61 -4.28
N SER A 84 -17.85 4.84 -3.11
CA SER A 84 -18.77 5.95 -2.88
C SER A 84 -18.05 7.29 -2.67
N ALA A 85 -16.77 7.25 -2.30
CA ALA A 85 -15.99 8.45 -2.00
C ALA A 85 -15.15 8.93 -3.18
N SER A 86 -15.06 8.16 -4.27
CA SER A 86 -14.11 8.44 -5.36
C SER A 86 -14.29 9.82 -5.97
N LEU A 87 -15.51 10.22 -6.31
CA LEU A 87 -15.74 11.50 -6.97
C LEU A 87 -15.88 12.66 -6.00
N THR A 88 -16.31 12.41 -4.77
CA THR A 88 -16.60 13.48 -3.81
C THR A 88 -15.41 13.80 -2.89
N GLU A 89 -14.56 12.84 -2.60
CA GLU A 89 -13.44 13.02 -1.68
C GLU A 89 -12.08 12.74 -2.33
N VAL A 90 -11.98 11.68 -3.11
CA VAL A 90 -10.70 11.28 -3.71
C VAL A 90 -10.31 12.21 -4.86
N LEU A 91 -11.25 12.54 -5.75
CA LEU A 91 -10.94 13.43 -6.88
C LEU A 91 -10.42 14.80 -6.43
N PRO A 92 -11.08 15.51 -5.48
CA PRO A 92 -10.53 16.78 -5.01
C PRO A 92 -9.13 16.63 -4.39
N LEU A 93 -8.89 15.54 -3.68
CA LEU A 93 -7.60 15.27 -3.05
C LEU A 93 -6.52 15.02 -4.11
N ALA A 94 -6.85 14.26 -5.15
CA ALA A 94 -5.93 14.01 -6.26
C ALA A 94 -5.51 15.33 -6.94
N LEU A 95 -6.46 16.23 -7.16
CA LEU A 95 -6.18 17.53 -7.75
C LEU A 95 -5.33 18.41 -6.82
N ALA A 96 -5.66 18.43 -5.54
CA ALA A 96 -4.94 19.26 -4.56
C ALA A 96 -3.49 18.83 -4.38
N PHE A 97 -3.20 17.54 -4.41
CA PHE A 97 -1.86 17.01 -4.18
C PHE A 97 -1.16 16.52 -5.44
N GLU A 98 -1.77 16.73 -6.61
CA GLU A 98 -1.21 16.33 -7.91
C GLU A 98 -0.89 14.85 -7.97
N LEU A 99 -1.81 14.04 -7.47
CA LEU A 99 -1.72 12.58 -7.46
C LEU A 99 -2.67 11.97 -8.47
N THR A 100 -2.41 10.72 -8.86
CA THR A 100 -3.45 9.92 -9.51
C THR A 100 -4.58 9.67 -8.51
N ALA A 101 -5.76 9.36 -9.00
CA ALA A 101 -6.87 8.98 -8.12
C ALA A 101 -6.52 7.70 -7.33
N TYR A 102 -5.72 6.82 -7.92
CA TYR A 102 -5.28 5.59 -7.25
C TYR A 102 -4.44 5.92 -6.01
N ASP A 103 -3.41 6.76 -6.16
CA ASP A 103 -2.57 7.16 -5.03
C ASP A 103 -3.36 8.00 -4.01
N ALA A 104 -4.24 8.87 -4.50
CA ALA A 104 -5.07 9.69 -3.62
C ALA A 104 -6.05 8.85 -2.79
N THR A 105 -6.42 7.66 -3.26
CA THR A 105 -7.27 6.74 -2.51
C THR A 105 -6.58 6.27 -1.21
N TYR A 106 -5.28 5.98 -1.29
CA TYR A 106 -4.50 5.63 -0.10
C TYR A 106 -4.36 6.81 0.85
N LEU A 107 -4.10 7.99 0.31
CA LEU A 107 -3.99 9.20 1.12
C LEU A 107 -5.30 9.53 1.82
N GLU A 108 -6.44 9.41 1.12
CA GLU A 108 -7.76 9.64 1.71
C GLU A 108 -8.01 8.70 2.89
N LEU A 109 -7.70 7.42 2.72
CA LEU A 109 -7.87 6.44 3.80
C LEU A 109 -7.01 6.81 5.00
N ALA A 110 -5.73 7.13 4.78
CA ALA A 110 -4.82 7.50 5.85
C ALA A 110 -5.30 8.74 6.62
N MET A 111 -5.80 9.74 5.91
CA MET A 111 -6.33 10.96 6.53
C MET A 111 -7.59 10.66 7.33
N ARG A 112 -8.50 9.86 6.78
CA ARG A 112 -9.78 9.56 7.41
C ARG A 112 -9.63 8.77 8.70
N ILE A 113 -8.72 7.80 8.75
CA ILE A 113 -8.50 6.99 9.95
C ILE A 113 -7.35 7.52 10.82
N GLU A 114 -6.72 8.62 10.41
CA GLU A 114 -5.61 9.25 11.13
C GLU A 114 -4.47 8.26 11.42
N ALA A 115 -4.05 7.55 10.37
CA ALA A 115 -3.00 6.54 10.46
C ALA A 115 -1.83 6.88 9.55
N PRO A 116 -0.60 6.42 9.90
CA PRO A 116 0.54 6.57 9.01
C PRO A 116 0.30 5.86 7.68
N LEU A 117 0.88 6.42 6.61
CA LEU A 117 0.85 5.83 5.27
C LEU A 117 2.23 5.28 4.92
N CYS A 118 2.30 3.98 4.67
CA CYS A 118 3.54 3.31 4.30
C CYS A 118 3.55 3.06 2.79
N THR A 119 4.51 3.66 2.11
CA THR A 119 4.69 3.52 0.66
C THR A 119 6.16 3.66 0.29
N LEU A 120 6.57 3.04 -0.79
CA LEU A 120 7.89 3.23 -1.39
C LEU A 120 7.87 4.29 -2.50
N ASP A 121 6.70 4.79 -2.87
CA ASP A 121 6.55 5.80 -3.91
C ASP A 121 6.84 7.19 -3.34
N SER A 122 7.90 7.83 -3.83
CA SER A 122 8.35 9.12 -3.32
C SER A 122 7.33 10.23 -3.51
N ARG A 123 6.53 10.18 -4.58
CA ARG A 123 5.48 11.17 -4.83
C ARG A 123 4.37 11.07 -3.79
N LEU A 124 3.93 9.86 -3.48
CA LEU A 124 2.91 9.64 -2.47
C LEU A 124 3.44 9.97 -1.06
N GLN A 125 4.70 9.64 -0.78
CA GLN A 125 5.35 10.04 0.48
C GLN A 125 5.32 11.55 0.66
N SER A 126 5.70 12.27 -0.38
CA SER A 126 5.73 13.75 -0.35
C SER A 126 4.34 14.33 -0.11
N ALA A 127 3.34 13.79 -0.80
CA ALA A 127 1.95 14.24 -0.64
C ALA A 127 1.44 13.96 0.78
N ALA A 128 1.74 12.80 1.33
CA ALA A 128 1.35 12.44 2.69
C ALA A 128 1.92 13.43 3.70
N LYS A 129 3.22 13.76 3.57
CA LYS A 129 3.86 14.74 4.45
C LYS A 129 3.21 16.10 4.36
N ARG A 130 2.91 16.58 3.15
CA ARG A 130 2.24 17.86 2.94
C ARG A 130 0.83 17.87 3.54
N ALA A 131 0.18 16.71 3.57
CA ALA A 131 -1.15 16.54 4.17
C ALA A 131 -1.11 16.37 5.69
N GLY A 132 0.08 16.37 6.30
CA GLY A 132 0.22 16.17 7.74
C GLY A 132 0.12 14.72 8.18
N ILE A 133 0.29 13.78 7.25
CA ILE A 133 0.23 12.34 7.52
C ILE A 133 1.65 11.82 7.70
N ASP A 134 1.87 11.06 8.79
CA ASP A 134 3.14 10.40 9.03
C ASP A 134 3.36 9.31 7.98
N THR A 135 4.58 9.21 7.48
CA THR A 135 4.94 8.21 6.48
C THR A 135 5.63 6.99 7.10
N HIS A 136 5.52 6.83 8.40
CA HIS A 136 6.09 5.70 9.13
C HIS A 136 7.53 5.45 8.66
N GLU A 137 8.48 5.87 9.19
CA GLU A 137 9.93 5.86 8.91
C GLU A 137 10.47 4.95 7.78
N ILE A 138 9.63 4.13 7.15
CA ILE A 138 9.99 3.33 5.98
C ILE A 138 10.56 4.20 4.87
N ALA A 139 10.06 5.41 4.78
CA ALA A 139 10.40 6.35 3.72
C ALA A 139 11.75 7.04 3.92
N HIS A 140 12.40 6.86 5.04
CA HIS A 140 13.52 7.70 5.46
C HIS A 140 14.83 6.98 5.60
N GLU A 141 14.99 5.90 4.92
CA GLU A 141 16.29 5.27 4.88
C GLU A 141 17.20 6.01 3.91
N ASP A 142 18.24 6.54 4.44
CA ASP A 142 19.25 7.25 3.64
C ASP A 142 20.34 6.30 3.14
#